data_1d942f6a19c5d8605368522d65f24906
#
_entry.id   1d942f6a19c5d8605368522d65f24906
#
_cell.length_a   1.000
_cell.length_b   1.000
_cell.length_c   1.000
_cell.angle_alpha   90.00
_cell.angle_beta   90.00
_cell.angle_gamma   90.00
#
_symmetry.space_group_name_H-M   'P 1'
#
loop_
_entity.id
_entity.type
_entity.pdbx_description
1 polymer ?
#
loop_
_entity_poly.entity_id
_entity_poly.type
_entity_poly.pdbx_seq_one_letter_code
_entity_poly.pdbx_strand_id
1 'polypeptide(L)'
;MTGASITAAPGGTFPLAGRAVPRLGYGMGQVTRSAQTAEAHAAAVALLRQAYDLGVRHFDTAEFYSHGLANRLLAEAFGSVRDEVTLATKAGARPVSGASVPLTAAQQPHELREAVEANLASLRTDRLDVVNLRRMDFRPGLLAEGDQAVALDDQLAELAALRDEGKIIGIGLSHVTLEQLETALPVGVTCVQNIYHLLDRTDEPLIAVCRDSSAAWVPYFPLGGGGEYAGLPKVVDDDVVQAVADEIGATPTQVGLAWQLAHAPNTMIITGTSSPGHLIENIASGDLVLDRPTMARLDHGAGQDGRDG
;
A
#
# COMPACT_ATOMS: atom_id res chain seq x y z
N MET A 1 3.49 -14.32 29.63
CA MET A 1 3.40 -13.82 28.24
C MET A 1 4.69 -14.23 27.56
N THR A 2 4.67 -15.31 26.81
CA THR A 2 5.82 -15.75 26.01
C THR A 2 5.95 -14.74 24.86
N GLY A 3 7.04 -13.95 24.88
CA GLY A 3 7.35 -13.04 23.80
C GLY A 3 7.49 -13.82 22.49
N ALA A 4 6.56 -13.63 21.56
CA ALA A 4 6.71 -14.15 20.22
C ALA A 4 8.00 -13.57 19.63
N SER A 5 8.94 -14.41 19.24
CA SER A 5 10.13 -14.01 18.49
C SER A 5 9.65 -13.51 17.15
N ILE A 6 9.68 -12.19 16.94
CA ILE A 6 9.29 -11.61 15.66
C ILE A 6 10.37 -11.93 14.63
N THR A 7 9.93 -12.46 13.50
CA THR A 7 10.81 -12.85 12.39
C THR A 7 11.49 -11.61 11.81
N ALA A 8 12.78 -11.70 11.49
CA ALA A 8 13.55 -10.59 10.90
C ALA A 8 12.98 -10.06 9.56
N ALA A 9 12.09 -10.83 8.92
CA ALA A 9 11.42 -10.49 7.67
C ALA A 9 9.94 -10.97 7.73
N PRO A 10 9.02 -10.19 8.34
CA PRO A 10 7.63 -10.58 8.49
C PRO A 10 6.98 -10.85 7.13
N GLY A 11 6.35 -12.03 6.99
CA GLY A 11 5.75 -12.51 5.75
C GLY A 11 6.74 -13.01 4.69
N GLY A 12 8.03 -13.17 5.03
CA GLY A 12 9.10 -13.42 4.05
C GLY A 12 9.49 -12.16 3.29
N THR A 13 10.21 -12.30 2.18
CA THR A 13 10.70 -11.17 1.37
C THR A 13 10.25 -11.26 -0.09
N PHE A 14 10.12 -10.10 -0.73
CA PHE A 14 9.93 -9.97 -2.17
C PHE A 14 10.80 -8.82 -2.72
N PRO A 15 11.28 -8.90 -3.97
CA PRO A 15 12.03 -7.80 -4.59
C PRO A 15 11.18 -6.55 -4.77
N LEU A 16 11.66 -5.40 -4.30
CA LEU A 16 11.05 -4.10 -4.52
C LEU A 16 12.14 -3.05 -4.75
N ALA A 17 12.13 -2.37 -5.89
CA ALA A 17 13.14 -1.39 -6.27
C ALA A 17 14.59 -1.91 -6.14
N GLY A 18 14.84 -3.14 -6.60
CA GLY A 18 16.16 -3.77 -6.58
C GLY A 18 16.62 -4.30 -5.22
N ARG A 19 15.77 -4.31 -4.19
CA ARG A 19 16.08 -4.77 -2.83
C ARG A 19 15.15 -5.92 -2.42
N ALA A 20 15.65 -6.87 -1.62
CA ALA A 20 14.81 -7.83 -0.93
C ALA A 20 14.14 -7.15 0.28
N VAL A 21 12.83 -6.99 0.24
CA VAL A 21 12.06 -6.24 1.24
C VAL A 21 11.05 -7.16 1.92
N PRO A 22 10.86 -7.08 3.25
CA PRO A 22 9.82 -7.82 3.95
C PRO A 22 8.44 -7.54 3.34
N ARG A 23 7.63 -8.60 3.19
CA ARG A 23 6.33 -8.52 2.53
C ARG A 23 5.25 -7.82 3.35
N LEU A 24 5.46 -7.67 4.67
CA LEU A 24 4.65 -6.80 5.51
C LEU A 24 5.32 -5.43 5.64
N GLY A 25 4.67 -4.43 5.04
CA GLY A 25 5.01 -3.02 5.09
C GLY A 25 4.05 -2.21 5.95
N TYR A 26 4.26 -0.91 6.00
CA TYR A 26 3.47 0.03 6.78
C TYR A 26 2.88 1.14 5.88
N GLY A 27 1.56 1.31 5.92
CA GLY A 27 0.84 2.36 5.21
C GLY A 27 0.62 3.60 6.09
N MET A 28 1.02 4.77 5.61
CA MET A 28 0.98 6.03 6.37
C MET A 28 -0.40 6.67 6.51
N GLY A 29 -1.41 6.18 5.77
CA GLY A 29 -2.72 6.85 5.70
C GLY A 29 -3.46 6.98 7.03
N GLN A 30 -3.33 6.02 7.95
CA GLN A 30 -4.02 6.03 9.24
C GLN A 30 -3.30 6.91 10.27
N VAL A 31 -1.99 6.75 10.43
CA VAL A 31 -1.20 7.43 11.46
C VAL A 31 -1.22 8.95 11.27
N THR A 32 -1.29 9.44 10.03
CA THR A 32 -1.34 10.89 9.76
C THR A 32 -2.64 11.56 10.16
N ARG A 33 -3.75 10.82 10.20
CA ARG A 33 -5.03 11.37 10.65
C ARG A 33 -5.04 11.66 12.14
N SER A 34 -4.30 10.92 12.94
CA SER A 34 -4.18 11.09 14.39
C SER A 34 -3.04 12.01 14.81
N ALA A 35 -2.01 12.24 13.99
CA ALA A 35 -0.79 12.98 14.33
C ALA A 35 -0.93 14.52 14.24
N GLN A 36 -2.05 15.09 14.74
CA GLN A 36 -2.38 16.51 14.58
C GLN A 36 -1.91 17.39 15.75
N THR A 37 -1.52 16.82 16.90
CA THR A 37 -0.93 17.53 18.05
C THR A 37 0.55 17.18 18.19
N ALA A 38 1.31 17.95 18.96
CA ALA A 38 2.73 17.70 19.19
C ALA A 38 2.97 16.31 19.85
N GLU A 39 2.13 15.95 20.83
CA GLU A 39 2.21 14.65 21.50
C GLU A 39 1.89 13.50 20.53
N ALA A 40 0.83 13.65 19.72
CA ALA A 40 0.44 12.65 18.73
C ALA A 40 1.47 12.53 17.59
N HIS A 41 2.12 13.63 17.21
CA HIS A 41 3.25 13.62 16.26
C HIS A 41 4.42 12.79 16.82
N ALA A 42 4.86 13.07 18.06
CA ALA A 42 5.93 12.31 18.70
C ALA A 42 5.58 10.82 18.84
N ALA A 43 4.32 10.50 19.20
CA ALA A 43 3.84 9.13 19.28
C ALA A 43 3.84 8.44 17.90
N ALA A 44 3.48 9.14 16.83
CA ALA A 44 3.55 8.63 15.47
C ALA A 44 4.98 8.30 15.04
N VAL A 45 5.95 9.18 15.30
CA VAL A 45 7.36 8.92 15.03
C VAL A 45 7.88 7.72 15.83
N ALA A 46 7.51 7.60 17.11
CA ALA A 46 7.86 6.45 17.93
C ALA A 46 7.28 5.14 17.39
N LEU A 47 6.02 5.16 16.92
CA LEU A 47 5.36 4.01 16.30
C LEU A 47 6.05 3.56 15.00
N LEU A 48 6.48 4.51 14.16
CA LEU A 48 7.24 4.20 12.94
C LEU A 48 8.59 3.55 13.25
N ARG A 49 9.31 4.05 14.26
CA ARG A 49 10.55 3.43 14.74
C ARG A 49 10.30 2.03 15.31
N GLN A 50 9.23 1.85 16.07
CA GLN A 50 8.81 0.53 16.54
C GLN A 50 8.52 -0.43 15.37
N ALA A 51 7.84 0.02 14.32
CA ALA A 51 7.63 -0.79 13.13
C ALA A 51 8.96 -1.24 12.48
N TYR A 52 9.92 -0.32 12.39
CA TYR A 52 11.27 -0.63 11.91
C TYR A 52 11.97 -1.65 12.81
N ASP A 53 11.92 -1.50 14.13
CA ASP A 53 12.53 -2.43 15.11
C ASP A 53 11.90 -3.82 15.03
N LEU A 54 10.62 -3.90 14.64
CA LEU A 54 9.87 -5.13 14.39
C LEU A 54 10.11 -5.75 13.00
N GLY A 55 11.04 -5.22 12.21
CA GLY A 55 11.43 -5.78 10.92
C GLY A 55 10.75 -5.18 9.69
N VAL A 56 9.85 -4.20 9.84
CA VAL A 56 9.27 -3.49 8.69
C VAL A 56 10.35 -2.67 7.99
N ARG A 57 10.43 -2.79 6.65
CA ARG A 57 11.38 -2.04 5.81
C ARG A 57 10.73 -1.35 4.62
N HIS A 58 9.42 -1.55 4.41
CA HIS A 58 8.63 -0.92 3.37
C HIS A 58 7.61 0.03 4.01
N PHE A 59 7.67 1.31 3.67
CA PHE A 59 6.75 2.35 4.12
C PHE A 59 6.10 3.01 2.92
N ASP A 60 4.76 2.92 2.85
CA ASP A 60 3.96 3.51 1.77
C ASP A 60 3.34 4.83 2.22
N THR A 61 3.64 5.89 1.48
CA THR A 61 3.22 7.25 1.77
C THR A 61 2.61 7.94 0.54
N ALA A 62 2.28 9.20 0.68
CA ALA A 62 1.98 10.15 -0.40
C ALA A 62 2.13 11.58 0.13
N GLU A 63 2.62 12.49 -0.70
CA GLU A 63 2.74 13.91 -0.34
C GLU A 63 1.37 14.54 -0.02
N PHE A 64 0.32 14.08 -0.70
CA PHE A 64 -1.03 14.54 -0.41
C PHE A 64 -1.64 13.99 0.88
N TYR A 65 -0.98 13.06 1.61
CA TYR A 65 -1.46 12.61 2.91
C TYR A 65 -1.22 13.69 3.97
N SER A 66 -2.34 14.33 4.41
CA SER A 66 -2.34 15.41 5.40
C SER A 66 -1.32 16.52 5.05
N HIS A 67 -1.31 16.95 3.78
CA HIS A 67 -0.44 18.03 3.28
C HIS A 67 1.05 17.78 3.62
N GLY A 68 1.58 16.61 3.25
CA GLY A 68 2.98 16.22 3.44
C GLY A 68 3.34 15.82 4.87
N LEU A 69 2.40 15.77 5.81
CA LEU A 69 2.68 15.34 7.18
C LEU A 69 3.23 13.91 7.20
N ALA A 70 2.68 13.00 6.36
CA ALA A 70 3.16 11.63 6.27
C ALA A 70 4.66 11.56 5.94
N ASN A 71 5.09 12.32 4.95
CA ASN A 71 6.48 12.37 4.53
C ASN A 71 7.39 12.97 5.60
N ARG A 72 6.96 14.04 6.28
CA ARG A 72 7.73 14.64 7.37
C ARG A 72 7.92 13.70 8.55
N LEU A 73 6.89 12.90 8.91
CA LEU A 73 6.99 11.86 9.94
C LEU A 73 8.03 10.79 9.56
N LEU A 74 8.04 10.34 8.29
CA LEU A 74 9.03 9.39 7.79
C LEU A 74 10.44 9.97 7.78
N ALA A 75 10.60 11.22 7.34
CA ALA A 75 11.89 11.90 7.34
C ALA A 75 12.46 12.02 8.77
N GLU A 76 11.62 12.30 9.77
CA GLU A 76 12.02 12.37 11.17
C GLU A 76 12.33 11.00 11.77
N ALA A 77 11.53 9.98 11.41
CA ALA A 77 11.74 8.64 11.91
C ALA A 77 13.00 7.98 11.37
N PHE A 78 13.31 8.19 10.07
CA PHE A 78 14.29 7.38 9.34
C PHE A 78 15.43 8.15 8.68
N GLY A 79 15.55 9.47 8.89
CA GLY A 79 16.61 10.25 8.25
C GLY A 79 18.03 9.70 8.47
N SER A 80 18.31 9.13 9.65
CA SER A 80 19.61 8.52 9.97
C SER A 80 19.80 7.10 9.41
N VAL A 81 18.73 6.43 9.00
CA VAL A 81 18.72 5.05 8.49
C VAL A 81 18.01 4.97 7.12
N ARG A 82 18.00 6.09 6.38
CA ARG A 82 17.29 6.20 5.09
C ARG A 82 17.62 5.05 4.13
N ASP A 83 18.85 4.60 4.11
CA ASP A 83 19.33 3.53 3.24
C ASP A 83 18.85 2.13 3.66
N GLU A 84 18.30 2.00 4.86
CA GLU A 84 17.80 0.73 5.37
C GLU A 84 16.31 0.51 5.11
N VAL A 85 15.58 1.57 4.68
CA VAL A 85 14.15 1.52 4.40
C VAL A 85 13.86 1.74 2.92
N THR A 86 12.77 1.16 2.45
CA THR A 86 12.20 1.37 1.11
C THR A 86 10.98 2.25 1.25
N LEU A 87 11.04 3.44 0.66
CA LEU A 87 9.95 4.42 0.67
C LEU A 87 9.21 4.38 -0.67
N ALA A 88 7.95 3.97 -0.62
CA ALA A 88 7.04 4.06 -1.77
C ALA A 88 6.12 5.27 -1.59
N THR A 89 6.01 6.10 -2.62
CA THR A 89 5.12 7.25 -2.63
C THR A 89 4.26 7.28 -3.89
N LYS A 90 3.48 8.35 -4.08
CA LYS A 90 2.52 8.47 -5.18
C LYS A 90 2.64 9.83 -5.86
N ALA A 91 2.42 9.85 -7.19
CA ALA A 91 2.21 11.02 -8.00
C ALA A 91 0.91 10.87 -8.80
N GLY A 92 0.31 11.97 -9.27
CA GLY A 92 -0.94 11.97 -10.04
C GLY A 92 -2.14 12.55 -9.29
N ALA A 93 -1.95 12.94 -8.03
CA ALA A 93 -2.94 13.66 -7.21
C ALA A 93 -2.28 14.76 -6.41
N ARG A 94 -3.05 15.80 -6.07
CA ARG A 94 -2.64 16.85 -5.15
C ARG A 94 -3.73 17.15 -4.11
N PRO A 95 -3.39 17.65 -2.92
CA PRO A 95 -4.39 17.99 -1.92
C PRO A 95 -5.19 19.22 -2.35
N VAL A 96 -6.46 19.23 -1.97
CA VAL A 96 -7.36 20.38 -2.10
C VAL A 96 -8.12 20.57 -0.80
N SER A 97 -8.26 21.85 -0.38
CA SER A 97 -8.98 22.17 0.84
C SER A 97 -10.47 22.37 0.54
N GLY A 98 -11.34 22.00 1.49
CA GLY A 98 -12.78 22.29 1.45
C GLY A 98 -13.62 21.37 0.56
N ALA A 99 -13.07 20.36 -0.06
CA ALA A 99 -13.82 19.33 -0.79
C ALA A 99 -14.12 18.12 0.11
N SER A 100 -15.20 17.39 -0.20
CA SER A 100 -15.55 16.13 0.49
C SER A 100 -14.47 15.07 0.35
N VAL A 101 -13.85 14.99 -0.83
CA VAL A 101 -12.60 14.26 -1.06
C VAL A 101 -11.50 15.30 -1.13
N PRO A 102 -10.55 15.34 -0.19
CA PRO A 102 -9.55 16.40 -0.09
C PRO A 102 -8.41 16.24 -1.11
N LEU A 103 -8.71 15.77 -2.32
CA LEU A 103 -7.79 15.49 -3.41
C LEU A 103 -8.38 15.98 -4.74
N THR A 104 -7.50 16.34 -5.66
CA THR A 104 -7.84 16.57 -7.07
C THR A 104 -6.80 15.90 -7.96
N ALA A 105 -7.14 15.70 -9.24
CA ALA A 105 -6.20 15.20 -10.23
C ALA A 105 -5.02 16.15 -10.44
N ALA A 106 -3.84 15.59 -10.67
CA ALA A 106 -2.60 16.24 -11.04
C ALA A 106 -1.84 15.29 -11.98
N GLN A 107 -2.44 15.10 -13.18
CA GLN A 107 -2.08 14.02 -14.11
C GLN A 107 -1.12 14.49 -15.22
N GLN A 108 -0.91 15.79 -15.37
CA GLN A 108 -0.01 16.30 -16.41
C GLN A 108 1.45 15.93 -16.11
N PRO A 109 2.30 15.66 -17.12
CA PRO A 109 3.69 15.29 -16.92
C PRO A 109 4.46 16.28 -16.02
N HIS A 110 4.28 17.59 -16.19
CA HIS A 110 4.92 18.58 -15.33
C HIS A 110 4.42 18.52 -13.87
N GLU A 111 3.12 18.20 -13.63
CA GLU A 111 2.57 18.03 -12.29
C GLU A 111 3.12 16.74 -11.61
N LEU A 112 3.39 15.68 -12.38
CA LEU A 112 4.06 14.47 -11.87
C LEU A 112 5.48 14.79 -11.42
N ARG A 113 6.24 15.59 -12.20
CA ARG A 113 7.57 16.07 -11.83
C ARG A 113 7.52 16.90 -10.56
N GLU A 114 6.62 17.89 -10.47
CA GLU A 114 6.42 18.69 -9.26
C GLU A 114 6.09 17.82 -8.04
N ALA A 115 5.23 16.81 -8.21
CA ALA A 115 4.90 15.86 -7.12
C ALA A 115 6.12 15.05 -6.67
N VAL A 116 6.97 14.58 -7.59
CA VAL A 116 8.21 13.88 -7.25
C VAL A 116 9.16 14.79 -6.49
N GLU A 117 9.35 16.03 -6.93
CA GLU A 117 10.23 17.01 -6.27
C GLU A 117 9.69 17.41 -4.89
N ALA A 118 8.37 17.58 -4.73
CA ALA A 118 7.76 17.82 -3.43
C ALA A 118 7.94 16.65 -2.46
N ASN A 119 7.84 15.41 -2.96
CA ASN A 119 8.12 14.20 -2.16
C ASN A 119 9.59 14.15 -1.71
N LEU A 120 10.55 14.42 -2.61
CA LEU A 120 11.98 14.47 -2.28
C LEU A 120 12.26 15.51 -1.19
N ALA A 121 11.68 16.72 -1.33
CA ALA A 121 11.85 17.80 -0.38
C ALA A 121 11.25 17.48 1.00
N SER A 122 10.01 16.96 1.06
CA SER A 122 9.32 16.67 2.31
C SER A 122 9.86 15.42 3.02
N LEU A 123 10.36 14.43 2.29
CA LEU A 123 11.07 13.26 2.80
C LEU A 123 12.54 13.55 3.14
N ARG A 124 13.06 14.72 2.74
CA ARG A 124 14.47 15.13 2.95
C ARG A 124 15.46 14.08 2.43
N THR A 125 15.22 13.62 1.22
CA THR A 125 16.03 12.58 0.54
C THR A 125 16.32 13.01 -0.90
N ASP A 126 17.38 12.49 -1.47
CA ASP A 126 17.79 12.72 -2.86
C ASP A 126 17.16 11.74 -3.85
N ARG A 127 16.54 10.65 -3.36
CA ARG A 127 15.90 9.63 -4.18
C ARG A 127 14.64 9.06 -3.53
N LEU A 128 13.70 8.62 -4.35
CA LEU A 128 12.52 7.85 -3.97
C LEU A 128 12.71 6.40 -4.46
N ASP A 129 12.44 5.41 -3.61
CA ASP A 129 12.64 4.02 -4.00
C ASP A 129 11.55 3.57 -4.98
N VAL A 130 10.29 3.96 -4.75
CA VAL A 130 9.17 3.70 -5.68
C VAL A 130 8.26 4.92 -5.76
N VAL A 131 7.88 5.28 -6.98
CA VAL A 131 6.81 6.26 -7.22
C VAL A 131 5.67 5.57 -7.96
N ASN A 132 4.52 5.46 -7.31
CA ASN A 132 3.31 4.92 -7.89
C ASN A 132 2.58 6.02 -8.68
N LEU A 133 2.45 5.84 -9.98
CA LEU A 133 1.56 6.65 -10.81
C LEU A 133 0.12 6.32 -10.45
N ARG A 134 -0.55 7.22 -9.74
CA ARG A 134 -1.96 7.06 -9.42
C ARG A 134 -2.82 7.56 -10.57
N ARG A 135 -3.47 6.62 -11.24
CA ARG A 135 -4.44 6.92 -12.30
C ARG A 135 -5.80 7.27 -11.71
N MET A 136 -6.59 8.01 -12.49
CA MET A 136 -7.94 8.46 -12.12
C MET A 136 -8.91 8.26 -13.29
N ASP A 137 -8.96 7.06 -13.86
CA ASP A 137 -9.71 6.76 -15.07
C ASP A 137 -11.06 6.08 -14.80
N PHE A 138 -11.23 5.49 -13.62
CA PHE A 138 -12.44 4.76 -13.25
C PHE A 138 -12.75 4.86 -11.74
N ARG A 139 -13.94 4.41 -11.34
CA ARG A 139 -14.37 4.37 -9.94
C ARG A 139 -14.02 3.02 -9.27
N PRO A 140 -13.91 2.98 -7.92
CA PRO A 140 -14.15 4.09 -6.99
C PRO A 140 -13.01 5.09 -6.95
N GLY A 141 -13.32 6.37 -6.75
CA GLY A 141 -12.35 7.46 -6.64
C GLY A 141 -12.69 8.66 -7.51
N LEU A 142 -11.74 9.57 -7.62
CA LEU A 142 -11.85 10.73 -8.48
C LEU A 142 -11.60 10.34 -9.94
N LEU A 143 -12.32 11.00 -10.85
CA LEU A 143 -12.07 10.89 -12.29
C LEU A 143 -11.29 12.10 -12.77
N ALA A 144 -10.28 11.86 -13.59
CA ALA A 144 -9.56 12.90 -14.31
C ALA A 144 -10.38 13.33 -15.54
N GLU A 145 -10.65 14.61 -15.64
CA GLU A 145 -11.47 15.20 -16.72
C GLU A 145 -10.71 16.34 -17.42
N GLY A 146 -11.15 16.66 -18.61
CA GLY A 146 -10.57 17.77 -19.38
C GLY A 146 -9.08 17.54 -19.67
N ASP A 147 -8.26 18.54 -19.36
CA ASP A 147 -6.81 18.51 -19.54
C ASP A 147 -6.09 17.52 -18.61
N GLN A 148 -6.78 17.05 -17.56
CA GLN A 148 -6.25 16.03 -16.66
C GLN A 148 -6.44 14.59 -17.18
N ALA A 149 -7.18 14.37 -18.26
CA ALA A 149 -7.30 13.08 -18.95
C ALA A 149 -6.08 12.84 -19.86
N VAL A 150 -4.93 12.58 -19.25
CA VAL A 150 -3.63 12.45 -19.92
C VAL A 150 -3.39 11.01 -20.38
N ALA A 151 -2.76 10.85 -21.55
CA ALA A 151 -2.35 9.53 -22.03
C ALA A 151 -1.33 8.87 -21.08
N LEU A 152 -1.47 7.56 -20.87
CA LEU A 152 -0.57 6.81 -19.99
C LEU A 152 0.88 6.90 -20.46
N ASP A 153 1.13 6.82 -21.76
CA ASP A 153 2.49 6.87 -22.35
C ASP A 153 3.22 8.17 -22.02
N ASP A 154 2.53 9.33 -22.05
CA ASP A 154 3.12 10.62 -21.71
C ASP A 154 3.54 10.67 -20.23
N GLN A 155 2.74 10.10 -19.36
CA GLN A 155 3.03 10.00 -17.92
C GLN A 155 4.19 9.04 -17.64
N LEU A 156 4.21 7.89 -18.31
CA LEU A 156 5.29 6.92 -18.19
C LEU A 156 6.61 7.48 -18.72
N ALA A 157 6.57 8.26 -19.79
CA ALA A 157 7.76 8.93 -20.33
C ALA A 157 8.36 9.92 -19.32
N GLU A 158 7.52 10.69 -18.62
CA GLU A 158 7.99 11.61 -17.58
C GLU A 158 8.59 10.87 -16.38
N LEU A 159 7.94 9.80 -15.91
CA LEU A 159 8.49 8.99 -14.82
C LEU A 159 9.79 8.27 -15.22
N ALA A 160 9.92 7.83 -16.48
CA ALA A 160 11.16 7.28 -17.00
C ALA A 160 12.28 8.32 -17.01
N ALA A 161 11.99 9.56 -17.46
CA ALA A 161 12.96 10.67 -17.41
C ALA A 161 13.42 10.96 -15.97
N LEU A 162 12.49 10.97 -14.99
CA LEU A 162 12.82 11.16 -13.57
C LEU A 162 13.66 10.00 -13.00
N ARG A 163 13.46 8.78 -13.49
CA ARG A 163 14.31 7.62 -13.16
C ARG A 163 15.70 7.77 -13.76
N ASP A 164 15.81 8.19 -15.00
CA ASP A 164 17.09 8.43 -15.67
C ASP A 164 17.87 9.58 -15.02
N GLU A 165 17.18 10.58 -14.45
CA GLU A 165 17.75 11.63 -13.60
C GLU A 165 18.21 11.12 -12.22
N GLY A 166 17.90 9.89 -11.86
CA GLY A 166 18.22 9.29 -10.55
C GLY A 166 17.31 9.74 -9.39
N LYS A 167 16.24 10.49 -9.66
CA LYS A 167 15.29 10.95 -8.64
C LYS A 167 14.38 9.85 -8.12
N ILE A 168 14.06 8.86 -8.96
CA ILE A 168 13.27 7.68 -8.60
C ILE A 168 14.02 6.40 -9.02
N ILE A 169 13.86 5.31 -8.28
CA ILE A 169 14.46 4.01 -8.62
C ILE A 169 13.45 3.15 -9.39
N GLY A 170 12.27 2.97 -8.84
CA GLY A 170 11.21 2.13 -9.41
C GLY A 170 9.96 2.90 -9.76
N ILE A 171 9.33 2.55 -10.88
CA ILE A 171 8.04 3.05 -11.31
C ILE A 171 6.98 2.02 -10.90
N GLY A 172 6.03 2.43 -10.06
CA GLY A 172 4.85 1.67 -9.73
C GLY A 172 3.60 2.25 -10.40
N LEU A 173 2.54 1.49 -10.40
CA LEU A 173 1.22 1.92 -10.86
C LEU A 173 0.21 1.84 -9.73
N SER A 174 -0.80 2.71 -9.73
CA SER A 174 -1.89 2.65 -8.76
C SER A 174 -3.21 2.97 -9.43
N HIS A 175 -4.21 2.15 -9.16
CA HIS A 175 -5.56 2.27 -9.71
C HIS A 175 -5.58 2.20 -11.23
N VAL A 176 -5.10 1.07 -11.74
CA VAL A 176 -4.95 0.80 -13.18
C VAL A 176 -5.75 -0.42 -13.62
N THR A 177 -6.13 -0.45 -14.89
CA THR A 177 -6.72 -1.63 -15.54
C THR A 177 -5.65 -2.62 -15.97
N LEU A 178 -6.07 -3.84 -16.34
CA LEU A 178 -5.17 -4.85 -16.90
C LEU A 178 -4.48 -4.33 -18.18
N GLU A 179 -5.24 -3.71 -19.09
CA GLU A 179 -4.71 -3.13 -20.33
C GLU A 179 -3.64 -2.04 -20.06
N GLN A 180 -3.87 -1.19 -19.06
CA GLN A 180 -2.90 -0.17 -18.65
C GLN A 180 -1.63 -0.79 -18.05
N LEU A 181 -1.77 -1.86 -17.26
CA LEU A 181 -0.61 -2.60 -16.75
C LEU A 181 0.20 -3.20 -17.90
N GLU A 182 -0.46 -3.91 -18.83
CA GLU A 182 0.20 -4.53 -19.99
C GLU A 182 0.92 -3.48 -20.86
N THR A 183 0.30 -2.33 -21.08
CA THR A 183 0.91 -1.19 -21.78
C THR A 183 2.17 -0.67 -21.07
N ALA A 184 2.16 -0.65 -19.74
CA ALA A 184 3.27 -0.11 -18.95
C ALA A 184 4.42 -1.11 -18.73
N LEU A 185 4.24 -2.41 -18.94
CA LEU A 185 5.30 -3.42 -18.68
C LEU A 185 6.65 -3.09 -19.34
N PRO A 186 6.72 -2.59 -20.59
CA PRO A 186 8.00 -2.28 -21.24
C PRO A 186 8.84 -1.22 -20.51
N VAL A 187 8.21 -0.35 -19.70
CA VAL A 187 8.92 0.67 -18.90
C VAL A 187 9.62 0.05 -17.69
N GLY A 188 9.28 -1.19 -17.31
CA GLY A 188 9.81 -1.88 -16.14
C GLY A 188 9.03 -1.53 -14.87
N VAL A 189 7.76 -1.96 -14.80
CA VAL A 189 6.90 -1.76 -13.62
C VAL A 189 7.43 -2.53 -12.42
N THR A 190 7.65 -1.83 -11.31
CA THR A 190 8.17 -2.39 -10.06
C THR A 190 7.05 -2.98 -9.18
N CYS A 191 5.89 -2.31 -9.14
CA CYS A 191 4.73 -2.78 -8.39
C CYS A 191 3.42 -2.20 -8.92
N VAL A 192 2.32 -2.82 -8.51
CA VAL A 192 0.94 -2.33 -8.77
C VAL A 192 0.18 -2.25 -7.45
N GLN A 193 -0.54 -1.14 -7.25
CA GLN A 193 -1.40 -0.87 -6.10
C GLN A 193 -2.84 -0.67 -6.57
N ASN A 194 -3.70 -1.67 -6.40
CA ASN A 194 -5.14 -1.54 -6.60
C ASN A 194 -5.90 -1.97 -5.34
N ILE A 195 -7.22 -1.80 -5.32
CA ILE A 195 -8.08 -2.38 -4.28
C ILE A 195 -8.05 -3.90 -4.46
N TYR A 196 -7.74 -4.62 -3.39
CA TYR A 196 -7.85 -6.07 -3.40
C TYR A 196 -7.86 -6.62 -1.98
N HIS A 197 -8.80 -7.52 -1.70
CA HIS A 197 -8.90 -8.25 -0.43
C HIS A 197 -9.75 -9.50 -0.62
N LEU A 198 -9.86 -10.33 0.41
CA LEU A 198 -10.56 -11.60 0.38
C LEU A 198 -11.98 -11.52 -0.22
N LEU A 199 -12.71 -10.42 0.05
CA LEU A 199 -14.10 -10.21 -0.41
C LEU A 199 -14.21 -9.44 -1.74
N ASP A 200 -13.11 -8.92 -2.29
CA ASP A 200 -13.03 -8.26 -3.59
C ASP A 200 -11.79 -8.73 -4.34
N ARG A 201 -11.99 -9.61 -5.30
CA ARG A 201 -10.95 -10.25 -6.12
C ARG A 201 -11.03 -9.86 -7.59
N THR A 202 -11.64 -8.72 -7.87
CA THR A 202 -11.85 -8.25 -9.26
C THR A 202 -10.53 -8.16 -10.04
N ASP A 203 -9.45 -7.79 -9.36
CA ASP A 203 -8.13 -7.58 -9.95
C ASP A 203 -7.22 -8.84 -9.94
N GLU A 204 -7.78 -10.04 -9.77
CA GLU A 204 -7.03 -11.31 -9.83
C GLU A 204 -6.15 -11.45 -11.11
N PRO A 205 -6.62 -11.05 -12.31
CA PRO A 205 -5.79 -11.10 -13.52
C PRO A 205 -4.53 -10.22 -13.44
N LEU A 206 -4.59 -9.06 -12.76
CA LEU A 206 -3.44 -8.18 -12.60
C LEU A 206 -2.37 -8.82 -11.70
N ILE A 207 -2.77 -9.57 -10.67
CA ILE A 207 -1.85 -10.28 -9.78
C ILE A 207 -1.01 -11.29 -10.57
N ALA A 208 -1.65 -12.04 -11.48
CA ALA A 208 -0.97 -12.99 -12.33
C ALA A 208 0.05 -12.32 -13.26
N VAL A 209 -0.32 -11.22 -13.92
CA VAL A 209 0.60 -10.44 -14.78
C VAL A 209 1.74 -9.85 -13.97
N CYS A 210 1.48 -9.30 -12.78
CA CYS A 210 2.53 -8.82 -11.87
C CYS A 210 3.51 -9.92 -11.50
N ARG A 211 3.01 -11.11 -11.14
CA ARG A 211 3.86 -12.27 -10.80
C ARG A 211 4.75 -12.67 -11.97
N ASP A 212 4.16 -12.80 -13.16
CA ASP A 212 4.87 -13.27 -14.35
C ASP A 212 5.91 -12.25 -14.86
N SER A 213 5.71 -10.95 -14.57
CA SER A 213 6.66 -9.86 -14.83
C SER A 213 7.61 -9.55 -13.67
N SER A 214 7.54 -10.31 -12.56
CA SER A 214 8.31 -10.07 -11.33
C SER A 214 8.02 -8.72 -10.65
N ALA A 215 6.85 -8.13 -10.89
CA ALA A 215 6.36 -6.96 -10.18
C ALA A 215 5.67 -7.34 -8.87
N ALA A 216 5.80 -6.50 -7.85
CA ALA A 216 5.07 -6.68 -6.61
C ALA A 216 3.59 -6.31 -6.78
N TRP A 217 2.71 -7.07 -6.16
CA TRP A 217 1.31 -6.71 -5.94
C TRP A 217 1.18 -6.12 -4.54
N VAL A 218 0.77 -4.84 -4.46
CA VAL A 218 0.74 -4.09 -3.20
C VAL A 218 -0.67 -3.52 -2.97
N PRO A 219 -1.65 -4.33 -2.54
CA PRO A 219 -3.04 -3.89 -2.45
C PRO A 219 -3.22 -2.79 -1.40
N TYR A 220 -4.03 -1.78 -1.71
CA TYR A 220 -4.57 -0.88 -0.70
C TYR A 220 -5.98 -1.33 -0.29
N PHE A 221 -6.39 -0.98 0.93
CA PHE A 221 -7.55 -1.54 1.63
C PHE A 221 -7.49 -3.08 1.77
N PRO A 222 -6.39 -3.64 2.29
CA PRO A 222 -6.20 -5.10 2.35
C PRO A 222 -7.24 -5.83 3.22
N LEU A 223 -7.98 -5.12 4.04
CA LEU A 223 -9.09 -5.64 4.85
C LEU A 223 -10.45 -5.01 4.50
N GLY A 224 -10.53 -4.37 3.34
CA GLY A 224 -11.72 -3.62 2.94
C GLY A 224 -11.93 -2.33 3.73
N GLY A 225 -13.16 -1.88 3.85
CA GLY A 225 -13.50 -0.64 4.55
C GLY A 225 -13.41 0.58 3.64
N GLY A 226 -12.53 1.53 3.97
CA GLY A 226 -12.37 2.77 3.19
C GLY A 226 -13.42 3.85 3.48
N GLY A 227 -14.31 3.62 4.45
CA GLY A 227 -15.35 4.57 4.86
C GLY A 227 -16.24 5.02 3.70
N GLU A 228 -16.69 6.26 3.71
CA GLU A 228 -17.52 6.83 2.64
C GLU A 228 -16.81 6.91 1.28
N TYR A 229 -15.47 6.89 1.26
CA TYR A 229 -14.70 6.98 0.02
C TYR A 229 -14.84 5.74 -0.86
N ALA A 230 -14.79 4.53 -0.27
CA ALA A 230 -14.79 3.29 -1.03
C ALA A 230 -15.99 2.38 -0.71
N GLY A 231 -16.54 2.45 0.52
CA GLY A 231 -17.73 1.68 0.92
C GLY A 231 -17.55 0.16 0.80
N LEU A 232 -16.30 -0.32 0.94
CA LEU A 232 -15.98 -1.73 0.74
C LEU A 232 -16.46 -2.59 1.92
N PRO A 233 -16.91 -3.83 1.68
CA PRO A 233 -17.15 -4.78 2.76
C PRO A 233 -15.86 -5.00 3.55
N LYS A 234 -15.99 -5.19 4.86
CA LYS A 234 -14.84 -5.41 5.74
C LYS A 234 -14.60 -6.91 5.90
N VAL A 235 -13.41 -7.35 5.60
CA VAL A 235 -12.96 -8.74 5.77
C VAL A 235 -13.12 -9.21 7.22
N VAL A 236 -12.91 -8.33 8.18
CA VAL A 236 -13.01 -8.66 9.62
C VAL A 236 -14.44 -8.88 10.11
N ASP A 237 -15.44 -8.43 9.36
CA ASP A 237 -16.86 -8.59 9.71
C ASP A 237 -17.49 -9.84 9.02
N ASP A 238 -16.74 -10.57 8.19
CA ASP A 238 -17.20 -11.78 7.50
C ASP A 238 -17.26 -12.99 8.45
N ASP A 239 -18.39 -13.70 8.47
CA ASP A 239 -18.64 -14.80 9.39
C ASP A 239 -17.67 -15.97 9.20
N VAL A 240 -17.26 -16.26 7.97
CA VAL A 240 -16.28 -17.33 7.67
C VAL A 240 -14.90 -16.95 8.19
N VAL A 241 -14.50 -15.69 8.04
CA VAL A 241 -13.23 -15.17 8.55
C VAL A 241 -13.19 -15.20 10.07
N GLN A 242 -14.30 -14.81 10.73
CA GLN A 242 -14.43 -14.85 12.19
C GLN A 242 -14.36 -16.28 12.71
N ALA A 243 -15.11 -17.21 12.10
CA ALA A 243 -15.08 -18.61 12.50
C ALA A 243 -13.68 -19.23 12.33
N VAL A 244 -12.98 -18.95 11.23
CA VAL A 244 -11.60 -19.41 11.04
C VAL A 244 -10.68 -18.80 12.11
N ALA A 245 -10.82 -17.52 12.41
CA ALA A 245 -10.01 -16.84 13.42
C ALA A 245 -10.17 -17.48 14.81
N ASP A 246 -11.41 -17.78 15.22
CA ASP A 246 -11.71 -18.45 16.48
C ASP A 246 -11.11 -19.86 16.54
N GLU A 247 -11.22 -20.64 15.47
CA GLU A 247 -10.71 -22.01 15.39
C GLU A 247 -9.19 -22.11 15.53
N ILE A 248 -8.45 -21.13 14.93
CA ILE A 248 -6.97 -21.17 14.97
C ILE A 248 -6.37 -20.27 16.06
N GLY A 249 -7.21 -19.58 16.85
CA GLY A 249 -6.77 -18.69 17.92
C GLY A 249 -6.06 -17.43 17.43
N ALA A 250 -6.47 -16.93 16.26
CA ALA A 250 -5.98 -15.69 15.66
C ALA A 250 -7.08 -14.60 15.68
N THR A 251 -6.75 -13.39 15.24
CA THR A 251 -7.77 -12.35 15.01
C THR A 251 -8.26 -12.38 13.55
N PRO A 252 -9.49 -11.91 13.26
CA PRO A 252 -9.97 -11.75 11.88
C PRO A 252 -9.05 -10.90 11.00
N THR A 253 -8.42 -9.87 11.57
CA THR A 253 -7.37 -9.08 10.93
C THR A 253 -6.20 -9.94 10.49
N GLN A 254 -5.69 -10.78 11.39
CA GLN A 254 -4.56 -11.66 11.08
C GLN A 254 -4.91 -12.68 10.01
N VAL A 255 -6.10 -13.26 10.06
CA VAL A 255 -6.58 -14.20 9.03
C VAL A 255 -6.63 -13.54 7.66
N GLY A 256 -7.24 -12.34 7.55
CA GLY A 256 -7.34 -11.61 6.29
C GLY A 256 -5.98 -11.23 5.68
N LEU A 257 -5.04 -10.79 6.51
CA LEU A 257 -3.68 -10.44 6.05
C LEU A 257 -2.86 -11.69 5.68
N ALA A 258 -2.94 -12.75 6.49
CA ALA A 258 -2.25 -14.02 6.22
C ALA A 258 -2.78 -14.67 4.93
N TRP A 259 -4.11 -14.60 4.69
CA TRP A 259 -4.69 -15.08 3.45
C TRP A 259 -4.07 -14.38 2.23
N GLN A 260 -3.94 -13.05 2.23
CA GLN A 260 -3.34 -12.33 1.11
C GLN A 260 -1.87 -12.74 0.87
N LEU A 261 -1.10 -12.91 1.94
CA LEU A 261 0.29 -13.36 1.83
C LEU A 261 0.40 -14.79 1.29
N ALA A 262 -0.55 -15.66 1.66
CA ALA A 262 -0.59 -17.05 1.20
C ALA A 262 -1.13 -17.18 -0.23
N HIS A 263 -2.07 -16.29 -0.63
CA HIS A 263 -2.76 -16.32 -1.91
C HIS A 263 -1.79 -16.10 -3.09
N ALA A 264 -0.88 -15.13 -2.99
CA ALA A 264 0.08 -14.89 -4.07
C ALA A 264 1.48 -14.54 -3.51
N PRO A 265 2.55 -15.19 -4.03
CA PRO A 265 3.91 -15.01 -3.51
C PRO A 265 4.49 -13.61 -3.76
N ASN A 266 3.98 -12.87 -4.74
CA ASN A 266 4.38 -11.51 -5.07
C ASN A 266 3.54 -10.43 -4.33
N THR A 267 2.62 -10.82 -3.44
CA THR A 267 1.84 -9.86 -2.64
C THR A 267 2.70 -9.28 -1.52
N MET A 268 2.71 -7.96 -1.41
CA MET A 268 3.25 -7.19 -0.29
C MET A 268 2.13 -6.36 0.33
N ILE A 269 2.00 -6.38 1.64
CA ILE A 269 0.90 -5.73 2.36
C ILE A 269 1.38 -4.42 2.99
N ILE A 270 0.56 -3.38 2.92
CA ILE A 270 0.81 -2.07 3.54
C ILE A 270 -0.31 -1.77 4.55
N THR A 271 -0.23 -2.38 5.74
CA THR A 271 -1.19 -2.10 6.81
C THR A 271 -0.88 -0.78 7.50
N GLY A 272 -1.90 0.04 7.73
CA GLY A 272 -1.77 1.30 8.48
C GLY A 272 -2.48 1.22 9.83
N THR A 273 -1.84 1.71 10.88
CA THR A 273 -2.44 1.84 12.22
C THR A 273 -1.82 3.01 12.97
N SER A 274 -2.53 3.52 13.99
CA SER A 274 -1.99 4.46 15.00
C SER A 274 -1.81 3.80 16.37
N SER A 275 -2.10 2.49 16.49
CA SER A 275 -2.03 1.72 17.74
C SER A 275 -0.80 0.81 17.76
N PRO A 276 0.06 0.88 18.79
CA PRO A 276 1.17 -0.05 18.96
C PRO A 276 0.72 -1.52 19.07
N GLY A 277 -0.43 -1.77 19.69
CA GLY A 277 -1.00 -3.12 19.79
C GLY A 277 -1.37 -3.69 18.42
N HIS A 278 -2.11 -2.90 17.61
CA HIS A 278 -2.47 -3.32 16.25
C HIS A 278 -1.24 -3.44 15.34
N LEU A 279 -0.17 -2.66 15.56
CA LEU A 279 1.07 -2.82 14.82
C LEU A 279 1.67 -4.22 15.04
N ILE A 280 1.78 -4.64 16.29
CA ILE A 280 2.31 -5.97 16.66
C ILE A 280 1.42 -7.08 16.07
N GLU A 281 0.09 -6.92 16.20
CA GLU A 281 -0.89 -7.86 15.65
C GLU A 281 -0.77 -8.00 14.12
N ASN A 282 -0.71 -6.87 13.41
CA ASN A 282 -0.55 -6.86 11.95
C ASN A 282 0.75 -7.55 11.51
N ILE A 283 1.87 -7.30 12.20
CA ILE A 283 3.16 -7.89 11.88
C ILE A 283 3.15 -9.41 12.15
N ALA A 284 2.51 -9.84 13.22
CA ALA A 284 2.37 -11.25 13.54
C ALA A 284 1.58 -12.05 12.48
N SER A 285 0.79 -11.38 11.64
CA SER A 285 0.12 -12.02 10.49
C SER A 285 1.12 -12.65 9.51
N GLY A 286 2.35 -12.15 9.46
CA GLY A 286 3.40 -12.68 8.58
C GLY A 286 3.91 -14.06 8.97
N ASP A 287 3.71 -14.47 10.22
CA ASP A 287 4.10 -15.79 10.74
C ASP A 287 2.91 -16.76 10.80
N LEU A 288 1.69 -16.28 10.49
CA LEU A 288 0.49 -17.11 10.52
C LEU A 288 0.40 -17.96 9.25
N VAL A 289 0.46 -19.27 9.43
CA VAL A 289 0.35 -20.24 8.34
C VAL A 289 -1.09 -20.75 8.26
N LEU A 290 -1.76 -20.48 7.15
CA LEU A 290 -3.06 -21.05 6.81
C LEU A 290 -2.85 -22.32 6.00
N ASP A 291 -3.36 -23.45 6.48
CA ASP A 291 -3.27 -24.71 5.76
C ASP A 291 -4.21 -24.75 4.54
N ARG A 292 -4.04 -25.75 3.68
CA ARG A 292 -4.84 -25.87 2.46
C ARG A 292 -6.36 -25.94 2.68
N PRO A 293 -6.88 -26.72 3.66
CA PRO A 293 -8.30 -26.72 3.98
C PRO A 293 -8.82 -25.35 4.40
N THR A 294 -8.08 -24.64 5.25
CA THR A 294 -8.42 -23.27 5.71
C THR A 294 -8.42 -22.28 4.55
N MET A 295 -7.41 -22.31 3.69
CA MET A 295 -7.37 -21.48 2.48
C MET A 295 -8.57 -21.75 1.57
N ALA A 296 -8.89 -23.03 1.29
CA ALA A 296 -10.04 -23.41 0.46
C ALA A 296 -11.37 -22.94 1.08
N ARG A 297 -11.52 -23.00 2.39
CA ARG A 297 -12.72 -22.51 3.09
C ARG A 297 -12.88 -21.00 2.95
N LEU A 298 -11.79 -20.23 3.12
CA LEU A 298 -11.77 -18.79 2.91
C LEU A 298 -12.05 -18.44 1.45
N ASP A 299 -11.45 -19.14 0.50
CA ASP A 299 -11.60 -18.90 -0.93
C ASP A 299 -13.03 -19.11 -1.44
N HIS A 300 -13.78 -20.05 -0.87
CA HIS A 300 -15.11 -20.45 -1.35
C HIS A 300 -16.24 -19.92 -0.47
N GLY A 301 -15.99 -19.67 0.81
CA GLY A 301 -17.02 -19.32 1.79
C GLY A 301 -17.16 -17.81 2.03
N ALA A 302 -16.05 -17.09 2.00
CA ALA A 302 -16.09 -15.65 2.29
C ALA A 302 -16.86 -14.86 1.21
N GLY A 303 -17.72 -13.94 1.64
CA GLY A 303 -18.51 -13.08 0.75
C GLY A 303 -19.73 -13.74 0.08
N GLN A 304 -20.12 -14.97 0.46
CA GLN A 304 -21.29 -15.64 -0.15
C GLN A 304 -22.62 -15.26 0.53
N ASP A 305 -22.60 -14.86 1.80
CA ASP A 305 -23.82 -14.58 2.57
C ASP A 305 -24.59 -13.31 2.12
N GLY A 306 -24.09 -12.54 1.17
CA GLY A 306 -24.74 -11.34 0.62
C GLY A 306 -25.44 -11.50 -0.73
N ARG A 307 -25.45 -12.69 -1.34
CA ARG A 307 -26.00 -12.88 -2.72
C ARG A 307 -27.36 -13.56 -2.80
N ASP A 308 -27.90 -14.03 -1.67
CA ASP A 308 -29.21 -14.71 -1.59
C ASP A 308 -30.29 -13.82 -0.94
N GLY A 309 -30.26 -12.51 -1.14
CA GLY A 309 -31.26 -11.57 -0.62
C GLY A 309 -31.90 -10.70 -1.71
#